data_31d5518464292ae0706e3b7dd5ac075e
#
_entry.id   31d5518464292ae0706e3b7dd5ac075e
#
_cell.length_a   1.000
_cell.length_b   1.000
_cell.length_c   1.000
_cell.angle_alpha   90.00
_cell.angle_beta   90.00
_cell.angle_gamma   90.00
#
_symmetry.space_group_name_H-M   'P 1'
#
loop_
_entity.id
_entity.type
_entity.pdbx_description
1 polymer ?
#
loop_
_entity_poly.entity_id
_entity_poly.type
_entity_poly.pdbx_seq_one_letter_code
_entity_poly.pdbx_strand_id
1 'polypeptide(L)'
;KLSEFTPKTNKVIVNICRELSEYVEVFEGEADVAQAFSQLPFDHLLFTGSTNVGRAVAKAAAENLTPVTLELGGKSPVIIAEDADMKKAVDAILFGKCINAGQICVAPDYAFVPQERVEEFITLFLKRFEKLYLK
;
A
#
# COMPACT_ATOMS: atom_id res chain seq x y z
N LYS A 1 -7.34 -9.83 -11.84
CA LYS A 1 -7.59 -8.58 -12.61
C LYS A 1 -6.51 -7.57 -12.28
N LEU A 2 -5.87 -6.99 -13.29
CA LEU A 2 -4.84 -5.99 -13.13
C LEU A 2 -5.43 -4.58 -12.93
N SER A 3 -4.62 -3.68 -12.34
CA SER A 3 -5.03 -2.28 -12.11
C SER A 3 -5.13 -1.51 -13.44
N GLU A 4 -6.18 -0.73 -13.62
CA GLU A 4 -6.37 0.19 -14.74
C GLU A 4 -5.36 1.37 -14.74
N PHE A 5 -4.77 1.67 -13.59
CA PHE A 5 -3.82 2.78 -13.45
C PHE A 5 -2.39 2.46 -13.94
N THR A 6 -2.09 1.20 -14.25
CA THR A 6 -0.74 0.76 -14.63
C THR A 6 -0.68 0.04 -15.99
N PRO A 7 -1.24 0.61 -17.08
CA PRO A 7 -1.42 -0.12 -18.34
C PRO A 7 -0.09 -0.56 -18.99
N LYS A 8 0.99 0.17 -18.79
CA LYS A 8 2.32 -0.22 -19.31
C LYS A 8 2.89 -1.42 -18.57
N THR A 9 2.77 -1.46 -17.25
CA THR A 9 3.18 -2.59 -16.40
C THR A 9 2.32 -3.80 -16.67
N ASN A 10 1.01 -3.61 -16.87
CA ASN A 10 0.07 -4.69 -17.19
C ASN A 10 0.49 -5.46 -18.44
N LYS A 11 0.95 -4.78 -19.50
CA LYS A 11 1.45 -5.44 -20.72
C LYS A 11 2.60 -6.40 -20.44
N VAL A 12 3.51 -6.03 -19.54
CA VAL A 12 4.63 -6.88 -19.15
C VAL A 12 4.11 -8.09 -18.38
N ILE A 13 3.22 -7.88 -17.40
CA ILE A 13 2.62 -8.96 -16.60
C ILE A 13 1.85 -9.93 -17.51
N VAL A 14 1.02 -9.43 -18.41
CA VAL A 14 0.27 -10.27 -19.38
C VAL A 14 1.23 -11.13 -20.20
N ASN A 15 2.35 -10.58 -20.68
CA ASN A 15 3.32 -11.36 -21.46
C ASN A 15 3.97 -12.47 -20.63
N ILE A 16 4.31 -12.20 -19.37
CA ILE A 16 4.85 -13.21 -18.44
C ILE A 16 3.80 -14.31 -18.18
N CYS A 17 2.56 -13.93 -17.92
CA CYS A 17 1.48 -14.88 -17.62
C CYS A 17 1.08 -15.76 -18.82
N ARG A 18 1.35 -15.34 -20.06
CA ARG A 18 1.09 -16.16 -21.25
C ARG A 18 1.83 -17.48 -21.25
N GLU A 19 3.03 -17.51 -20.67
CA GLU A 19 3.80 -18.76 -20.53
C GLU A 19 3.18 -19.73 -19.51
N LEU A 20 2.26 -19.24 -18.68
CA LEU A 20 1.56 -19.98 -17.64
C LEU A 20 0.05 -20.08 -17.90
N SER A 21 -0.38 -19.96 -19.15
CA SER A 21 -1.79 -19.84 -19.55
C SER A 21 -2.67 -21.03 -19.13
N GLU A 22 -2.10 -22.19 -18.83
CA GLU A 22 -2.83 -23.34 -18.26
C GLU A 22 -3.28 -23.09 -16.80
N TYR A 23 -2.61 -22.16 -16.07
CA TYR A 23 -2.81 -21.95 -14.64
C TYR A 23 -3.24 -20.50 -14.32
N VAL A 24 -2.93 -19.56 -15.22
CA VAL A 24 -3.12 -18.13 -14.95
C VAL A 24 -3.87 -17.47 -16.10
N GLU A 25 -4.98 -16.88 -15.79
CA GLU A 25 -5.71 -16.00 -16.71
C GLU A 25 -5.67 -14.56 -16.22
N VAL A 26 -5.42 -13.63 -17.14
CA VAL A 26 -5.26 -12.19 -16.82
C VAL A 26 -6.41 -11.40 -17.39
N PHE A 27 -7.11 -10.67 -16.52
CA PHE A 27 -8.18 -9.77 -16.89
C PHE A 27 -7.70 -8.31 -16.79
N GLU A 28 -7.96 -7.54 -17.82
CA GLU A 28 -7.75 -6.10 -17.88
C GLU A 28 -9.11 -5.40 -18.04
N GLY A 29 -9.18 -4.14 -17.68
CA GLY A 29 -10.38 -3.33 -17.77
C GLY A 29 -10.50 -2.36 -16.61
N GLU A 30 -11.48 -1.50 -16.67
CA GLU A 30 -11.74 -0.45 -15.70
C GLU A 30 -12.61 -0.92 -14.52
N ALA A 31 -13.23 0.00 -13.81
CA ALA A 31 -13.96 -0.27 -12.58
C ALA A 31 -15.17 -1.19 -12.77
N ASP A 32 -15.85 -1.09 -13.93
CA ASP A 32 -16.98 -1.94 -14.32
C ASP A 32 -16.56 -3.41 -14.45
N VAL A 33 -15.42 -3.66 -15.11
CA VAL A 33 -14.82 -5.01 -15.21
C VAL A 33 -14.39 -5.52 -13.85
N ALA A 34 -13.79 -4.67 -12.99
CA ALA A 34 -13.41 -5.04 -11.64
C ALA A 34 -14.63 -5.42 -10.78
N GLN A 35 -15.73 -4.70 -10.92
CA GLN A 35 -16.99 -4.98 -10.24
C GLN A 35 -17.58 -6.32 -10.70
N ALA A 36 -17.68 -6.55 -12.01
CA ALA A 36 -18.15 -7.81 -12.55
C ALA A 36 -17.26 -8.98 -12.12
N PHE A 37 -15.94 -8.79 -12.16
CA PHE A 37 -14.96 -9.80 -11.72
C PHE A 37 -15.16 -10.20 -10.26
N SER A 38 -15.38 -9.25 -9.35
CA SER A 38 -15.57 -9.54 -7.93
C SER A 38 -16.90 -10.24 -7.60
N GLN A 39 -17.81 -10.33 -8.56
CA GLN A 39 -19.08 -11.08 -8.44
C GLN A 39 -19.00 -12.52 -8.95
N LEU A 40 -17.85 -12.94 -9.46
CA LEU A 40 -17.68 -14.33 -9.92
C LEU A 40 -17.55 -15.29 -8.71
N PRO A 41 -18.03 -16.54 -8.85
CA PRO A 41 -18.00 -17.52 -7.78
C PRO A 41 -16.62 -18.20 -7.66
N PHE A 42 -15.65 -17.46 -7.14
CA PHE A 42 -14.31 -17.98 -6.88
C PHE A 42 -14.26 -18.83 -5.60
N ASP A 43 -13.30 -19.74 -5.50
CA ASP A 43 -12.99 -20.45 -4.26
C ASP A 43 -12.36 -19.53 -3.21
N HIS A 44 -11.63 -18.49 -3.67
CA HIS A 44 -11.05 -17.44 -2.83
C HIS A 44 -10.78 -16.18 -3.64
N LEU A 45 -10.93 -15.01 -3.03
CA LEU A 45 -10.63 -13.73 -3.66
C LEU A 45 -9.65 -12.93 -2.79
N LEU A 46 -8.48 -12.62 -3.36
CA LEU A 46 -7.51 -11.70 -2.78
C LEU A 46 -7.66 -10.31 -3.42
N PHE A 47 -7.80 -9.29 -2.61
CA PHE A 47 -7.86 -7.91 -3.06
C PHE A 47 -6.84 -7.04 -2.33
N THR A 48 -6.11 -6.24 -3.10
CA THR A 48 -5.25 -5.18 -2.58
C THR A 48 -5.73 -3.82 -3.09
N GLY A 49 -5.94 -2.86 -2.19
CA GLY A 49 -6.37 -1.52 -2.57
C GLY A 49 -6.92 -0.68 -1.41
N SER A 50 -7.77 0.30 -1.73
CA SER A 50 -8.35 1.16 -0.71
C SER A 50 -9.42 0.43 0.13
N THR A 51 -9.58 0.85 1.39
CA THR A 51 -10.60 0.30 2.30
C THR A 51 -12.02 0.40 1.72
N ASN A 52 -12.34 1.49 1.01
CA ASN A 52 -13.66 1.67 0.43
C ASN A 52 -13.93 0.66 -0.69
N VAL A 53 -12.95 0.45 -1.57
CA VAL A 53 -13.06 -0.57 -2.63
C VAL A 53 -13.06 -1.96 -2.03
N GLY A 54 -12.23 -2.24 -1.02
CA GLY A 54 -12.23 -3.53 -0.31
C GLY A 54 -13.59 -3.88 0.29
N ARG A 55 -14.31 -2.91 0.85
CA ARG A 55 -15.71 -3.13 1.31
C ARG A 55 -16.66 -3.51 0.17
N ALA A 56 -16.52 -2.87 -0.99
CA ALA A 56 -17.34 -3.20 -2.15
C ALA A 56 -17.03 -4.61 -2.66
N VAL A 57 -15.75 -4.98 -2.74
CA VAL A 57 -15.30 -6.32 -3.12
C VAL A 57 -15.82 -7.39 -2.15
N ALA A 58 -15.70 -7.16 -0.85
CA ALA A 58 -16.20 -8.10 0.16
C ALA A 58 -17.72 -8.31 0.08
N LYS A 59 -18.48 -7.24 -0.17
CA LYS A 59 -19.94 -7.35 -0.37
C LYS A 59 -20.29 -8.14 -1.63
N ALA A 60 -19.58 -7.90 -2.74
CA ALA A 60 -19.80 -8.62 -3.99
C ALA A 60 -19.46 -10.11 -3.83
N ALA A 61 -18.35 -10.45 -3.21
CA ALA A 61 -17.93 -11.83 -2.95
C ALA A 61 -18.90 -12.59 -2.03
N ALA A 62 -19.52 -11.89 -1.08
CA ALA A 62 -20.48 -12.50 -0.12
C ALA A 62 -21.72 -13.08 -0.81
N GLU A 63 -22.14 -12.55 -1.96
CA GLU A 63 -23.27 -13.10 -2.73
C GLU A 63 -23.04 -14.55 -3.16
N ASN A 64 -21.78 -14.93 -3.35
CA ASN A 64 -21.37 -16.30 -3.69
C ASN A 64 -20.75 -17.06 -2.50
N LEU A 65 -20.78 -16.49 -1.29
CA LEU A 65 -20.07 -17.01 -0.11
C LEU A 65 -18.56 -17.20 -0.34
N THR A 66 -17.97 -16.44 -1.27
CA THR A 66 -16.54 -16.49 -1.58
C THR A 66 -15.72 -15.90 -0.42
N PRO A 67 -14.80 -16.65 0.19
CA PRO A 67 -13.87 -16.12 1.19
C PRO A 67 -12.98 -15.04 0.59
N VAL A 68 -12.70 -13.98 1.36
CA VAL A 68 -11.85 -12.87 0.89
C VAL A 68 -10.67 -12.63 1.81
N THR A 69 -9.51 -12.30 1.20
CA THR A 69 -8.37 -11.69 1.88
C THR A 69 -8.24 -10.25 1.39
N LEU A 70 -8.28 -9.30 2.32
CA LEU A 70 -8.23 -7.87 2.01
C LEU A 70 -6.92 -7.27 2.51
N GLU A 71 -6.06 -6.85 1.58
CA GLU A 71 -4.85 -6.08 1.85
C GLU A 71 -5.13 -4.60 1.58
N LEU A 72 -5.25 -3.82 2.65
CA LEU A 72 -5.77 -2.45 2.59
C LEU A 72 -4.73 -1.44 3.09
N GLY A 73 -5.07 -0.17 3.05
CA GLY A 73 -4.24 0.89 3.60
C GLY A 73 -4.22 0.89 5.13
N GLY A 74 -3.26 1.64 5.69
CA GLY A 74 -3.08 1.78 7.12
C GLY A 74 -2.74 3.20 7.53
N LYS A 75 -2.73 3.43 8.86
CA LYS A 75 -2.30 4.64 9.55
C LYS A 75 -1.31 4.22 10.63
N SER A 76 -0.10 3.84 10.20
CA SER A 76 0.91 3.27 11.08
C SER A 76 1.53 4.32 12.00
N PRO A 77 1.41 4.19 13.33
CA PRO A 77 2.06 5.06 14.29
C PRO A 77 3.56 4.76 14.39
N VAL A 78 4.34 5.78 14.70
CA VAL A 78 5.70 5.65 15.20
C VAL A 78 5.73 6.11 16.66
N ILE A 79 6.41 5.36 17.51
CA ILE A 79 6.64 5.73 18.92
C ILE A 79 8.16 5.84 19.12
N ILE A 80 8.61 7.04 19.48
CA ILE A 80 10.02 7.33 19.79
C ILE A 80 10.17 7.32 21.31
N ALA A 81 10.98 6.39 21.81
CA ALA A 81 11.29 6.31 23.23
C ALA A 81 12.19 7.47 23.68
N GLU A 82 12.17 7.79 24.98
CA GLU A 82 12.96 8.89 25.56
C GLU A 82 14.47 8.72 25.33
N ASP A 83 14.96 7.49 25.40
CA ASP A 83 16.37 7.10 25.22
C ASP A 83 16.75 6.80 23.76
N ALA A 84 15.83 6.96 22.81
CA ALA A 84 16.11 6.67 21.42
C ALA A 84 17.17 7.60 20.82
N ASP A 85 18.04 7.05 19.95
CA ASP A 85 18.91 7.84 19.09
C ASP A 85 18.05 8.56 18.03
N MET A 86 17.85 9.87 18.23
CA MET A 86 16.96 10.67 17.39
C MET A 86 17.40 10.72 15.92
N LYS A 87 18.70 10.68 15.63
CA LYS A 87 19.20 10.68 14.25
C LYS A 87 18.82 9.39 13.52
N LYS A 88 19.00 8.25 14.19
CA LYS A 88 18.61 6.95 13.64
C LYS A 88 17.09 6.85 13.48
N ALA A 89 16.32 7.34 14.46
CA ALA A 89 14.87 7.39 14.39
C ALA A 89 14.40 8.20 13.17
N VAL A 90 14.94 9.40 12.99
CA VAL A 90 14.64 10.27 11.83
C VAL A 90 15.01 9.60 10.51
N ASP A 91 16.18 8.96 10.40
CA ASP A 91 16.60 8.28 9.17
C ASP A 91 15.65 7.12 8.83
N ALA A 92 15.25 6.31 9.82
CA ALA A 92 14.31 5.21 9.63
C ALA A 92 12.91 5.70 9.24
N ILE A 93 12.40 6.74 9.89
CA ILE A 93 11.09 7.33 9.58
C ILE A 93 11.07 7.92 8.17
N LEU A 94 12.12 8.68 7.79
CA LEU A 94 12.24 9.23 6.45
C LEU A 94 12.28 8.14 5.39
N PHE A 95 13.08 7.11 5.60
CA PHE A 95 13.12 5.98 4.67
C PHE A 95 11.74 5.33 4.52
N GLY A 96 11.09 4.97 5.64
CA GLY A 96 9.78 4.32 5.62
C GLY A 96 8.67 5.22 5.04
N LYS A 97 8.75 6.55 5.25
CA LYS A 97 7.76 7.49 4.74
C LYS A 97 7.96 7.86 3.28
N CYS A 98 9.20 7.94 2.82
CA CYS A 98 9.50 8.45 1.48
C CYS A 98 9.63 7.36 0.42
N ILE A 99 9.80 6.11 0.81
CA ILE A 99 9.82 5.00 -0.14
C ILE A 99 8.48 4.94 -0.88
N ASN A 100 8.53 4.79 -2.20
CA ASN A 100 7.37 4.85 -3.09
C ASN A 100 6.44 6.07 -2.83
N ALA A 101 7.01 7.22 -2.44
CA ALA A 101 6.29 8.45 -2.09
C ALA A 101 5.26 8.26 -0.94
N GLY A 102 5.51 7.31 -0.03
CA GLY A 102 4.63 6.99 1.10
C GLY A 102 3.40 6.14 0.74
N GLN A 103 3.33 5.63 -0.48
CA GLN A 103 2.23 4.81 -0.97
C GLN A 103 2.43 3.34 -0.61
N ILE A 104 2.55 3.05 0.68
CA ILE A 104 2.73 1.71 1.25
C ILE A 104 1.81 1.58 2.46
N CYS A 105 1.15 0.43 2.62
CA CYS A 105 0.20 0.17 3.72
C CYS A 105 0.81 0.36 5.11
N VAL A 106 2.11 0.10 5.28
CA VAL A 106 2.86 0.24 6.54
C VAL A 106 3.69 1.52 6.62
N ALA A 107 3.54 2.47 5.67
CA ALA A 107 4.27 3.73 5.74
C ALA A 107 3.94 4.49 7.04
N PRO A 108 4.94 5.03 7.74
CA PRO A 108 4.71 5.88 8.89
C PRO A 108 3.74 7.03 8.57
N ASP A 109 2.71 7.20 9.39
CA ASP A 109 1.70 8.25 9.17
C ASP A 109 1.81 9.36 10.19
N TYR A 110 1.99 9.02 11.45
CA TYR A 110 2.18 9.99 12.55
C TYR A 110 3.18 9.44 13.58
N ALA A 111 3.77 10.36 14.35
CA ALA A 111 4.77 10.00 15.35
C ALA A 111 4.41 10.57 16.73
N PHE A 112 4.56 9.73 17.75
CA PHE A 112 4.61 10.14 19.14
C PHE A 112 6.07 10.40 19.52
N VAL A 113 6.37 11.64 19.89
CA VAL A 113 7.71 12.09 20.27
C VAL A 113 7.65 12.63 21.70
N PRO A 114 8.62 12.30 22.60
CA PRO A 114 8.68 12.93 23.90
C PRO A 114 8.62 14.45 23.81
N GLN A 115 7.82 15.08 24.67
CA GLN A 115 7.48 16.52 24.57
C GLN A 115 8.72 17.41 24.50
N GLU A 116 9.74 17.10 25.28
CA GLU A 116 11.00 17.86 25.35
C GLU A 116 11.91 17.64 24.14
N ARG A 117 11.64 16.64 23.31
CA ARG A 117 12.44 16.29 22.13
C ARG A 117 11.75 16.62 20.79
N VAL A 118 10.58 17.24 20.81
CA VAL A 118 9.81 17.55 19.60
C VAL A 118 10.60 18.49 18.68
N GLU A 119 11.18 19.57 19.21
CA GLU A 119 11.96 20.52 18.40
C GLU A 119 13.24 19.88 17.81
N GLU A 120 13.90 18.99 18.57
CA GLU A 120 15.04 18.21 18.09
C GLU A 120 14.61 17.34 16.89
N PHE A 121 13.51 16.63 17.03
CA PHE A 121 12.96 15.78 15.98
C PHE A 121 12.65 16.59 14.71
N ILE A 122 11.90 17.69 14.81
CA ILE A 122 11.51 18.53 13.66
C ILE A 122 12.76 19.06 12.94
N THR A 123 13.70 19.59 13.68
CA THR A 123 14.94 20.17 13.12
C THR A 123 15.76 19.13 12.37
N LEU A 124 15.95 17.94 12.97
CA LEU A 124 16.68 16.85 12.32
C LEU A 124 15.95 16.31 11.10
N PHE A 125 14.62 16.16 11.21
CA PHE A 125 13.80 15.63 10.12
C PHE A 125 13.86 16.54 8.89
N LEU A 126 13.63 17.83 9.05
CA LEU A 126 13.66 18.81 7.95
C LEU A 126 15.04 18.85 7.30
N LYS A 127 16.11 18.99 8.10
CA LYS A 127 17.48 19.00 7.61
C LYS A 127 17.84 17.75 6.81
N ARG A 128 17.37 16.59 7.28
CA ARG A 128 17.67 15.32 6.62
C ARG A 128 16.85 15.15 5.34
N PHE A 129 15.58 15.56 5.37
CA PHE A 129 14.70 15.54 4.19
C PHE A 129 15.25 16.44 3.07
N GLU A 130 15.63 17.67 3.39
CA GLU A 130 16.24 18.60 2.43
C GLU A 130 17.49 18.00 1.78
N LYS A 131 18.36 17.40 2.61
CA LYS A 131 19.59 16.77 2.09
C LYS A 131 19.33 15.62 1.13
N LEU A 132 18.26 14.87 1.31
CA LEU A 132 17.97 13.65 0.53
C LEU A 132 17.11 13.93 -0.70
N TYR A 133 16.20 14.90 -0.63
CA TYR A 133 15.13 15.03 -1.62
C TYR A 133 15.01 16.41 -2.29
N LEU A 134 15.63 17.47 -1.75
CA LEU A 134 15.53 18.84 -2.28
C LEU A 134 16.86 19.31 -2.93
N LYS A 135 17.54 18.46 -3.66
CA LYS A 135 18.74 18.83 -4.45
C LYS A 135 18.35 19.37 -5.81
#